data_19d349c306b59e63330c84616796aa45
#
_entry.id   19d349c306b59e63330c84616796aa45
#
_cell.length_a   1.000
_cell.length_b   1.000
_cell.length_c   1.000
_cell.angle_alpha   90.00
_cell.angle_beta   90.00
_cell.angle_gamma   90.00
#
_symmetry.space_group_name_H-M   'P 1'
#
loop_
_entity.id
_entity.type
_entity.pdbx_description
1 polymer ?
#
loop_
_entity_poly.entity_id
_entity_poly.type
_entity_poly.pdbx_seq_one_letter_code
_entity_poly.pdbx_strand_id
1 'polypeptide(L)'
;MLIYAVDLGTTNLKVALYDESLRRLALSSKAVAYDTREERVEFDPSAIVADVIWLICECARLSGIDTRPHAAVIALTGQAESLVLADRDIAPVRPGISWLDSRASRESAEIEAEFTAPEGFRITGQPFPTPDWPASKLRWLARDEPRSLDAAKHVLMIKDYVQLKLTGVAAGESSTRAFTYFYDVTADAYWPEILEFCGVEMDKLPPIIAPGTTVGPVSASIRAALPPAARYTVNAGALDHFANMAGASAYSDSVVSESSGTVAYAKL
;
A
#
# COMPACT_ATOMS: atom_id res chain seq x y z
N MET A 1 -11.62 -19.85 -12.42
CA MET A 1 -10.63 -18.81 -12.03
C MET A 1 -10.39 -18.91 -10.55
N LEU A 2 -9.18 -18.61 -10.07
CA LEU A 2 -8.85 -18.52 -8.63
C LEU A 2 -8.51 -17.06 -8.30
N ILE A 3 -8.83 -16.60 -7.07
CA ILE A 3 -8.55 -15.26 -6.61
C ILE A 3 -7.82 -15.34 -5.26
N TYR A 4 -6.57 -14.90 -5.23
CA TYR A 4 -5.81 -14.70 -4.00
C TYR A 4 -6.01 -13.25 -3.55
N ALA A 5 -6.88 -13.04 -2.57
CA ALA A 5 -7.07 -11.75 -1.92
C ALA A 5 -5.99 -11.56 -0.86
N VAL A 6 -5.10 -10.60 -1.07
CA VAL A 6 -3.96 -10.28 -0.21
C VAL A 6 -4.25 -9.02 0.57
N ASP A 7 -4.35 -9.13 1.88
CA ASP A 7 -4.51 -8.01 2.82
C ASP A 7 -3.17 -7.73 3.52
N LEU A 8 -2.58 -6.58 3.19
CA LEU A 8 -1.35 -6.07 3.81
C LEU A 8 -1.71 -5.27 5.09
N GLY A 9 -2.29 -5.98 6.07
CA GLY A 9 -2.73 -5.37 7.32
C GLY A 9 -1.55 -4.98 8.23
N THR A 10 -1.80 -4.10 9.18
CA THR A 10 -0.79 -3.61 10.15
C THR A 10 -0.28 -4.72 11.06
N THR A 11 -1.18 -5.45 11.69
CA THR A 11 -0.80 -6.51 12.66
C THR A 11 -0.49 -7.82 11.97
N ASN A 12 -1.24 -8.17 10.92
CA ASN A 12 -1.10 -9.42 10.19
C ASN A 12 -1.25 -9.19 8.69
N LEU A 13 -0.38 -9.85 7.92
CA LEU A 13 -0.63 -10.14 6.52
C LEU A 13 -1.64 -11.29 6.45
N LYS A 14 -2.61 -11.21 5.54
CA LYS A 14 -3.59 -12.26 5.31
C LYS A 14 -3.71 -12.54 3.83
N VAL A 15 -3.86 -13.80 3.48
CA VAL A 15 -4.21 -14.24 2.12
C VAL A 15 -5.40 -15.16 2.23
N ALA A 16 -6.44 -14.86 1.47
CA ALA A 16 -7.58 -15.74 1.31
C ALA A 16 -7.69 -16.18 -0.17
N LEU A 17 -7.88 -17.47 -0.38
CA LEU A 17 -8.11 -18.04 -1.70
C LEU A 17 -9.61 -18.26 -1.92
N TYR A 18 -10.10 -17.76 -3.04
CA TYR A 18 -11.49 -17.87 -3.48
C TYR A 18 -11.60 -18.54 -4.85
N ASP A 19 -12.72 -19.20 -5.09
CA ASP A 19 -13.14 -19.61 -6.44
C ASP A 19 -13.86 -18.45 -7.17
N GLU A 20 -14.28 -18.68 -8.40
CA GLU A 20 -14.98 -17.69 -9.23
C GLU A 20 -16.37 -17.32 -8.72
N SER A 21 -16.95 -18.10 -7.82
CA SER A 21 -18.22 -17.82 -7.14
C SER A 21 -18.00 -17.05 -5.83
N LEU A 22 -16.77 -16.57 -5.57
CA LEU A 22 -16.35 -15.89 -4.34
C LEU A 22 -16.55 -16.76 -3.08
N ARG A 23 -16.58 -18.09 -3.22
CA ARG A 23 -16.53 -19.01 -2.09
C ARG A 23 -15.09 -19.11 -1.60
N ARG A 24 -14.87 -18.85 -0.32
CA ARG A 24 -13.53 -18.98 0.28
C ARG A 24 -13.14 -20.44 0.41
N LEU A 25 -11.99 -20.78 -0.17
CA LEU A 25 -11.41 -22.12 -0.19
C LEU A 25 -10.36 -22.32 0.89
N ALA A 26 -9.59 -21.26 1.19
CA ALA A 26 -8.55 -21.27 2.22
C ALA A 26 -8.34 -19.85 2.77
N LEU A 27 -7.75 -19.78 3.95
CA LEU A 27 -7.27 -18.54 4.58
C LEU A 27 -5.99 -18.86 5.34
N SER A 28 -4.97 -18.02 5.18
CA SER A 28 -3.74 -18.06 5.96
C SER A 28 -3.33 -16.67 6.39
N SER A 29 -2.66 -16.55 7.52
CA SER A 29 -2.18 -15.28 8.05
C SER A 29 -0.83 -15.42 8.72
N LYS A 30 -0.08 -14.30 8.75
CA LYS A 30 1.22 -14.20 9.42
C LYS A 30 1.37 -12.82 10.06
N ALA A 31 1.87 -12.79 11.30
CA ALA A 31 2.13 -11.53 11.98
C ALA A 31 3.24 -10.73 11.28
N VAL A 32 3.06 -9.41 11.20
CA VAL A 32 4.08 -8.49 10.70
C VAL A 32 5.10 -8.22 11.81
N ALA A 33 6.39 -8.31 11.46
CA ALA A 33 7.47 -7.96 12.38
C ALA A 33 7.85 -6.49 12.20
N TYR A 34 7.86 -5.75 13.31
CA TYR A 34 8.32 -4.36 13.37
C TYR A 34 9.53 -4.23 14.28
N ASP A 35 10.48 -3.37 13.91
CA ASP A 35 11.49 -2.81 14.82
C ASP A 35 10.93 -1.49 15.37
N THR A 36 10.62 -1.47 16.66
CA THR A 36 10.01 -0.32 17.32
C THR A 36 11.00 0.26 18.32
N ARG A 37 11.34 1.56 18.16
CA ARG A 37 12.25 2.32 19.03
C ARG A 37 11.71 3.73 19.24
N GLU A 38 11.18 4.02 20.40
CA GLU A 38 10.55 5.31 20.72
C GLU A 38 9.45 5.65 19.69
N GLU A 39 9.63 6.73 18.94
CA GLU A 39 8.69 7.19 17.90
C GLU A 39 8.87 6.47 16.56
N ARG A 40 9.89 5.61 16.42
CA ARG A 40 10.22 4.91 15.18
C ARG A 40 9.57 3.54 15.13
N VAL A 41 8.89 3.27 14.05
CA VAL A 41 8.30 1.95 13.76
C VAL A 41 8.66 1.58 12.32
N GLU A 42 9.58 0.65 12.17
CA GLU A 42 10.13 0.23 10.88
C GLU A 42 9.86 -1.25 10.62
N PHE A 43 9.89 -1.63 9.35
CA PHE A 43 9.70 -3.02 8.91
C PHE A 43 10.64 -3.35 7.75
N ASP A 44 10.87 -4.65 7.50
CA ASP A 44 11.59 -5.13 6.32
C ASP A 44 10.64 -5.32 5.14
N PRO A 45 10.69 -4.47 4.08
CA PRO A 45 9.83 -4.61 2.92
C PRO A 45 10.05 -5.92 2.16
N SER A 46 11.28 -6.46 2.17
CA SER A 46 11.60 -7.72 1.50
C SER A 46 10.97 -8.90 2.21
N ALA A 47 10.95 -8.89 3.53
CA ALA A 47 10.27 -9.89 4.34
C ALA A 47 8.75 -9.89 4.07
N ILE A 48 8.13 -8.72 3.93
CA ILE A 48 6.70 -8.60 3.57
C ILE A 48 6.41 -9.30 2.24
N VAL A 49 7.22 -9.08 1.19
CA VAL A 49 7.04 -9.74 -0.11
C VAL A 49 7.21 -11.25 0.00
N ALA A 50 8.24 -11.71 0.72
CA ALA A 50 8.48 -13.14 0.94
C ALA A 50 7.30 -13.81 1.68
N ASP A 51 6.76 -13.12 2.68
CA ASP A 51 5.62 -13.59 3.46
C ASP A 51 4.33 -13.63 2.63
N VAL A 52 4.09 -12.67 1.76
CA VAL A 52 2.97 -12.70 0.81
C VAL A 52 3.05 -13.92 -0.12
N ILE A 53 4.23 -14.18 -0.69
CA ILE A 53 4.44 -15.35 -1.56
C ILE A 53 4.22 -16.65 -0.78
N TRP A 54 4.77 -16.75 0.43
CA TRP A 54 4.58 -17.91 1.30
C TRP A 54 3.09 -18.13 1.64
N LEU A 55 2.35 -17.08 1.99
CA LEU A 55 0.92 -17.15 2.30
C LEU A 55 0.08 -17.59 1.10
N ILE A 56 0.44 -17.16 -0.13
CA ILE A 56 -0.21 -17.64 -1.37
C ILE A 56 0.01 -19.13 -1.54
N CYS A 57 1.26 -19.59 -1.36
CA CYS A 57 1.59 -21.03 -1.42
C CYS A 57 0.83 -21.83 -0.36
N GLU A 58 0.77 -21.33 0.86
CA GLU A 58 0.08 -21.98 1.98
C GLU A 58 -1.44 -22.07 1.73
N CYS A 59 -2.06 -21.02 1.20
CA CYS A 59 -3.47 -21.07 0.81
C CYS A 59 -3.75 -22.10 -0.29
N ALA A 60 -2.88 -22.22 -1.29
CA ALA A 60 -3.00 -23.25 -2.32
C ALA A 60 -2.91 -24.65 -1.70
N ARG A 61 -1.93 -24.88 -0.81
CA ARG A 61 -1.75 -26.15 -0.09
C ARG A 61 -2.97 -26.50 0.78
N LEU A 62 -3.47 -25.54 1.56
CA LEU A 62 -4.63 -25.73 2.47
C LEU A 62 -5.93 -25.99 1.71
N SER A 63 -6.08 -25.41 0.51
CA SER A 63 -7.30 -25.59 -0.30
C SER A 63 -7.45 -27.01 -0.85
N GLY A 64 -6.33 -27.74 -1.02
CA GLY A 64 -6.31 -29.06 -1.66
C GLY A 64 -6.66 -29.07 -3.15
N ILE A 65 -6.81 -27.90 -3.77
CA ILE A 65 -7.22 -27.77 -5.18
C ILE A 65 -6.00 -27.91 -6.09
N ASP A 66 -6.18 -28.60 -7.23
CA ASP A 66 -5.21 -28.52 -8.33
C ASP A 66 -5.31 -27.13 -8.99
N THR A 67 -4.32 -26.29 -8.73
CA THR A 67 -4.27 -24.91 -9.24
C THR A 67 -3.86 -24.81 -10.72
N ARG A 68 -3.21 -25.85 -11.28
CA ARG A 68 -2.61 -25.87 -12.63
C ARG A 68 -3.56 -25.45 -13.77
N PRO A 69 -4.82 -25.92 -13.85
CA PRO A 69 -5.72 -25.60 -14.94
C PRO A 69 -6.32 -24.19 -14.82
N HIS A 70 -6.15 -23.53 -13.68
CA HIS A 70 -6.82 -22.26 -13.39
C HIS A 70 -5.95 -21.03 -13.72
N ALA A 71 -6.60 -20.02 -14.29
CA ALA A 71 -6.06 -18.66 -14.22
C ALA A 71 -6.22 -18.13 -12.78
N ALA A 72 -5.24 -17.38 -12.28
CA ALA A 72 -5.25 -16.80 -10.95
C ALA A 72 -5.07 -15.28 -10.98
N VAL A 73 -5.80 -14.59 -10.13
CA VAL A 73 -5.66 -13.15 -9.86
C VAL A 73 -5.11 -12.99 -8.44
N ILE A 74 -4.08 -12.16 -8.27
CA ILE A 74 -3.62 -11.68 -6.98
C ILE A 74 -4.21 -10.27 -6.82
N ALA A 75 -5.21 -10.12 -5.98
CA ALA A 75 -5.87 -8.84 -5.68
C ALA A 75 -5.30 -8.28 -4.37
N LEU A 76 -4.75 -7.07 -4.42
CA LEU A 76 -4.07 -6.44 -3.29
C LEU A 76 -5.00 -5.48 -2.55
N THR A 77 -4.98 -5.54 -1.24
CA THR A 77 -5.53 -4.51 -0.36
C THR A 77 -4.61 -4.33 0.85
N GLY A 78 -4.86 -3.37 1.69
CA GLY A 78 -4.12 -3.20 2.93
C GLY A 78 -4.00 -1.74 3.36
N GLN A 79 -3.10 -1.54 4.32
CA GLN A 79 -2.81 -0.25 4.94
C GLN A 79 -2.29 0.79 3.94
N ALA A 80 -2.60 2.05 4.21
CA ALA A 80 -1.94 3.21 3.59
C ALA A 80 -0.75 3.70 4.43
N GLU A 81 -0.11 4.80 4.00
CA GLU A 81 0.85 5.63 4.76
C GLU A 81 2.18 4.95 5.12
N SER A 82 2.30 3.62 4.97
CA SER A 82 3.57 2.91 5.16
C SER A 82 4.47 3.07 3.95
N LEU A 83 5.60 3.76 4.15
CA LEU A 83 6.49 4.25 3.11
C LEU A 83 7.64 3.28 2.85
N VAL A 84 7.95 3.03 1.58
CA VAL A 84 9.10 2.24 1.12
C VAL A 84 9.88 3.02 0.08
N LEU A 85 11.18 3.14 0.27
CA LEU A 85 12.12 3.64 -0.72
C LEU A 85 12.81 2.46 -1.40
N ALA A 86 12.78 2.39 -2.73
CA ALA A 86 13.44 1.33 -3.50
C ALA A 86 14.36 1.93 -4.56
N ASP A 87 15.48 1.25 -4.82
CA ASP A 87 16.43 1.60 -5.85
C ASP A 87 15.98 1.14 -7.26
N ARG A 88 16.85 1.26 -8.25
CA ARG A 88 16.60 0.84 -9.65
C ARG A 88 16.42 -0.67 -9.80
N ASP A 89 16.99 -1.46 -8.91
CA ASP A 89 16.88 -2.93 -8.89
C ASP A 89 15.70 -3.40 -8.04
N ILE A 90 14.86 -2.46 -7.61
CA ILE A 90 13.70 -2.69 -6.73
C ILE A 90 14.13 -3.30 -5.38
N ALA A 91 15.36 -3.03 -4.93
CA ALA A 91 15.80 -3.36 -3.59
C ALA A 91 15.45 -2.20 -2.63
N PRO A 92 15.00 -2.48 -1.39
CA PRO A 92 14.80 -1.43 -0.41
C PRO A 92 16.12 -0.74 -0.09
N VAL A 93 16.17 0.59 -0.15
CA VAL A 93 17.38 1.36 0.22
C VAL A 93 17.54 1.52 1.73
N ARG A 94 16.46 1.28 2.47
CA ARG A 94 16.37 1.27 3.92
C ARG A 94 15.16 0.46 4.39
N PRO A 95 15.03 0.16 5.72
CA PRO A 95 13.77 -0.36 6.26
C PRO A 95 12.59 0.56 5.92
N GLY A 96 11.42 -0.02 5.65
CA GLY A 96 10.18 0.73 5.44
C GLY A 96 9.76 1.48 6.70
N ILE A 97 9.14 2.65 6.56
CA ILE A 97 8.60 3.44 7.67
C ILE A 97 7.10 3.15 7.76
N SER A 98 6.68 2.58 8.89
CA SER A 98 5.26 2.25 9.13
C SER A 98 4.40 3.52 9.26
N TRP A 99 3.10 3.39 9.00
CA TRP A 99 2.13 4.44 9.31
C TRP A 99 2.02 4.70 10.84
N LEU A 100 2.39 3.73 11.67
CA LEU A 100 2.46 3.89 13.13
C LEU A 100 3.64 4.74 13.61
N ASP A 101 4.54 5.11 12.70
CA ASP A 101 5.75 5.87 12.99
C ASP A 101 5.44 7.36 13.09
N SER A 102 5.78 7.98 14.20
CA SER A 102 5.49 9.39 14.51
C SER A 102 6.73 10.29 14.58
N ARG A 103 7.88 9.82 14.03
CA ARG A 103 9.16 10.57 14.08
C ARG A 103 9.11 11.96 13.41
N ALA A 104 8.18 12.18 12.47
CA ALA A 104 8.11 13.38 11.65
C ALA A 104 7.22 14.50 12.25
N SER A 105 7.14 14.60 13.59
CA SER A 105 6.29 15.58 14.28
C SER A 105 6.68 17.03 13.98
N ARG A 106 7.98 17.33 13.87
CA ARG A 106 8.48 18.64 13.48
C ARG A 106 8.09 18.98 12.04
N GLU A 107 8.22 18.02 11.13
CA GLU A 107 7.97 18.20 9.70
C GLU A 107 6.48 18.39 9.43
N SER A 108 5.60 17.70 10.16
CA SER A 108 4.16 17.93 10.05
C SER A 108 3.78 19.36 10.46
N ALA A 109 4.39 19.89 11.52
CA ALA A 109 4.19 21.28 11.92
C ALA A 109 4.76 22.29 10.90
N GLU A 110 5.89 21.98 10.24
CA GLU A 110 6.44 22.80 9.17
C GLU A 110 5.51 22.82 7.93
N ILE A 111 4.91 21.68 7.57
CA ILE A 111 3.92 21.60 6.49
C ILE A 111 2.67 22.43 6.84
N GLU A 112 2.16 22.32 8.08
CA GLU A 112 0.99 23.07 8.53
C GLU A 112 1.24 24.59 8.55
N ALA A 113 2.48 25.01 8.81
CA ALA A 113 2.86 26.43 8.79
C ALA A 113 2.97 26.98 7.36
N GLU A 114 3.41 26.17 6.39
CA GLU A 114 3.56 26.55 4.98
C GLU A 114 2.22 26.49 4.23
N PHE A 115 1.48 25.41 4.41
CA PHE A 115 0.20 25.18 3.74
C PHE A 115 -0.94 25.27 4.76
N THR A 116 -1.79 26.27 4.64
CA THR A 116 -2.88 26.48 5.60
C THR A 116 -3.83 25.28 5.65
N ALA A 117 -4.41 24.98 6.81
CA ALA A 117 -5.36 23.87 6.97
C ALA A 117 -6.53 23.93 5.97
N PRO A 118 -7.18 25.09 5.67
CA PRO A 118 -8.21 25.16 4.63
C PRO A 118 -7.70 24.82 3.24
N GLU A 119 -6.47 25.19 2.89
CA GLU A 119 -5.87 24.87 1.59
C GLU A 119 -5.55 23.38 1.50
N GLY A 120 -4.87 22.83 2.50
CA GLY A 120 -4.57 21.40 2.58
C GLY A 120 -5.83 20.55 2.50
N PHE A 121 -6.87 20.91 3.24
CA PHE A 121 -8.16 20.21 3.20
C PHE A 121 -8.81 20.27 1.81
N ARG A 122 -8.81 21.42 1.16
CA ARG A 122 -9.39 21.59 -0.17
C ARG A 122 -8.70 20.72 -1.23
N ILE A 123 -7.38 20.53 -1.11
CA ILE A 123 -6.59 19.75 -2.07
C ILE A 123 -6.64 18.26 -1.71
N THR A 124 -6.34 17.90 -0.49
CA THR A 124 -6.12 16.51 -0.09
C THR A 124 -7.35 15.82 0.49
N GLY A 125 -8.37 16.57 0.90
CA GLY A 125 -9.50 16.07 1.68
C GLY A 125 -9.15 15.72 3.13
N GLN A 126 -7.90 15.95 3.56
CA GLN A 126 -7.42 15.64 4.91
C GLN A 126 -7.41 16.91 5.78
N PRO A 127 -7.82 16.83 7.06
CA PRO A 127 -8.06 18.03 7.88
C PRO A 127 -6.79 18.82 8.20
N PHE A 128 -5.67 18.14 8.40
CA PHE A 128 -4.36 18.75 8.72
C PHE A 128 -3.24 17.71 8.54
N PRO A 129 -1.97 18.14 8.38
CA PRO A 129 -0.85 17.22 8.36
C PRO A 129 -0.57 16.64 9.74
N THR A 130 -0.20 15.35 9.79
CA THR A 130 0.24 14.66 11.01
C THR A 130 1.59 13.98 10.76
N PRO A 131 2.32 13.56 11.81
CA PRO A 131 3.56 12.83 11.66
C PRO A 131 3.44 11.53 10.84
N ASP A 132 2.23 10.93 10.87
CA ASP A 132 1.97 9.63 10.23
C ASP A 132 1.92 9.73 8.70
N TRP A 133 1.58 10.91 8.15
CA TRP A 133 1.47 11.11 6.72
C TRP A 133 2.79 10.93 5.97
N PRO A 134 2.78 10.26 4.80
CA PRO A 134 3.94 10.15 3.94
C PRO A 134 4.62 11.48 3.60
N ALA A 135 3.87 12.57 3.41
CA ALA A 135 4.45 13.89 3.19
C ALA A 135 5.40 14.31 4.31
N SER A 136 4.97 14.17 5.59
CA SER A 136 5.79 14.50 6.74
C SER A 136 7.05 13.63 6.83
N LYS A 137 6.91 12.32 6.58
CA LYS A 137 8.02 11.36 6.56
C LYS A 137 9.02 11.64 5.43
N LEU A 138 8.53 12.04 4.25
CA LEU A 138 9.39 12.40 3.13
C LEU A 138 10.20 13.67 3.42
N ARG A 139 9.59 14.69 4.05
CA ARG A 139 10.30 15.89 4.48
C ARG A 139 11.36 15.56 5.54
N TRP A 140 11.04 14.66 6.49
CA TRP A 140 12.01 14.15 7.45
C TRP A 140 13.18 13.43 6.75
N LEU A 141 12.90 12.55 5.78
CA LEU A 141 13.92 11.84 5.00
C LEU A 141 14.84 12.80 4.23
N ALA A 142 14.27 13.84 3.61
CA ALA A 142 15.06 14.84 2.89
C ALA A 142 16.04 15.59 3.80
N ARG A 143 15.69 15.77 5.07
CA ARG A 143 16.55 16.46 6.06
C ARG A 143 17.52 15.51 6.77
N ASP A 144 17.02 14.40 7.29
CA ASP A 144 17.76 13.54 8.23
C ASP A 144 18.43 12.34 7.54
N GLU A 145 17.87 11.87 6.43
CA GLU A 145 18.41 10.77 5.63
C GLU A 145 18.47 11.09 4.13
N PRO A 146 19.04 12.23 3.69
CA PRO A 146 19.00 12.66 2.28
C PRO A 146 19.61 11.60 1.34
N ARG A 147 20.66 10.89 1.79
CA ARG A 147 21.28 9.82 0.99
C ARG A 147 20.32 8.68 0.66
N SER A 148 19.40 8.35 1.56
CA SER A 148 18.38 7.32 1.33
C SER A 148 17.39 7.79 0.25
N LEU A 149 16.97 9.06 0.33
CA LEU A 149 16.07 9.64 -0.66
C LEU A 149 16.75 9.79 -2.04
N ASP A 150 18.03 10.19 -2.07
CA ASP A 150 18.82 10.30 -3.30
C ASP A 150 19.02 8.94 -3.99
N ALA A 151 19.30 7.89 -3.20
CA ALA A 151 19.48 6.53 -3.72
C ALA A 151 18.18 5.89 -4.23
N ALA A 152 17.03 6.39 -3.78
CA ALA A 152 15.74 5.87 -4.20
C ALA A 152 15.43 6.26 -5.65
N LYS A 153 15.07 5.27 -6.48
CA LYS A 153 14.39 5.47 -7.76
C LYS A 153 12.87 5.52 -7.58
N HIS A 154 12.37 4.86 -6.55
CA HIS A 154 10.94 4.72 -6.30
C HIS A 154 10.59 5.09 -4.88
N VAL A 155 9.61 5.97 -4.72
CA VAL A 155 8.95 6.34 -3.47
C VAL A 155 7.55 5.71 -3.49
N LEU A 156 7.32 4.71 -2.66
CA LEU A 156 6.17 3.80 -2.76
C LEU A 156 5.46 3.65 -1.42
N MET A 157 4.16 3.39 -1.45
CA MET A 157 3.50 2.77 -0.31
C MET A 157 3.78 1.27 -0.32
N ILE A 158 3.61 0.59 0.82
CA ILE A 158 3.92 -0.85 0.93
C ILE A 158 3.16 -1.69 -0.11
N LYS A 159 1.91 -1.36 -0.41
CA LYS A 159 1.09 -2.05 -1.41
C LYS A 159 1.67 -1.90 -2.82
N ASP A 160 2.13 -0.68 -3.18
CA ASP A 160 2.77 -0.41 -4.47
C ASP A 160 4.10 -1.16 -4.59
N TYR A 161 4.86 -1.24 -3.49
CA TYR A 161 6.12 -1.98 -3.46
C TYR A 161 5.89 -3.48 -3.70
N VAL A 162 4.92 -4.08 -3.01
CA VAL A 162 4.54 -5.50 -3.24
C VAL A 162 4.12 -5.69 -4.70
N GLN A 163 3.28 -4.80 -5.25
CA GLN A 163 2.85 -4.83 -6.64
C GLN A 163 4.05 -4.75 -7.62
N LEU A 164 4.96 -3.80 -7.40
CA LEU A 164 6.17 -3.63 -8.21
C LEU A 164 7.06 -4.88 -8.16
N LYS A 165 7.27 -5.47 -6.98
CA LYS A 165 8.03 -6.72 -6.82
C LYS A 165 7.37 -7.89 -7.55
N LEU A 166 6.05 -7.98 -7.53
CA LEU A 166 5.32 -9.06 -8.20
C LEU A 166 5.33 -8.93 -9.72
N THR A 167 5.24 -7.71 -10.27
CA THR A 167 4.99 -7.49 -11.71
C THR A 167 6.15 -6.84 -12.45
N GLY A 168 7.01 -6.09 -11.77
CA GLY A 168 7.98 -5.17 -12.38
C GLY A 168 7.36 -3.84 -12.84
N VAL A 169 6.08 -3.58 -12.56
CA VAL A 169 5.37 -2.37 -12.96
C VAL A 169 5.09 -1.48 -11.75
N ALA A 170 5.65 -0.27 -11.76
CA ALA A 170 5.35 0.75 -10.76
C ALA A 170 4.00 1.40 -11.07
N ALA A 171 3.07 1.33 -10.13
CA ALA A 171 1.81 2.07 -10.18
C ALA A 171 1.27 2.26 -8.75
N GLY A 172 0.61 3.38 -8.48
CA GLY A 172 -0.03 3.70 -7.23
C GLY A 172 -1.51 3.99 -7.45
N GLU A 173 -2.41 3.28 -6.80
CA GLU A 173 -3.84 3.53 -6.99
C GLU A 173 -4.34 4.69 -6.11
N SER A 174 -5.32 5.46 -6.63
CA SER A 174 -5.75 6.74 -6.08
C SER A 174 -6.30 6.66 -4.65
N SER A 175 -6.97 5.55 -4.26
CA SER A 175 -7.51 5.45 -2.90
C SER A 175 -6.42 5.39 -1.82
N THR A 176 -5.28 4.73 -2.11
CA THR A 176 -4.11 4.77 -1.22
C THR A 176 -3.41 6.13 -1.26
N ARG A 177 -3.39 6.80 -2.45
CA ARG A 177 -2.79 8.15 -2.59
C ARG A 177 -3.52 9.20 -1.76
N ALA A 178 -4.83 9.10 -1.59
CA ALA A 178 -5.63 10.02 -0.77
C ALA A 178 -5.16 10.07 0.70
N PHE A 179 -4.34 9.12 1.14
CA PHE A 179 -3.77 9.04 2.49
C PHE A 179 -2.25 9.36 2.51
N THR A 180 -1.79 10.25 1.62
CA THR A 180 -0.37 10.64 1.56
C THR A 180 -0.10 12.07 1.97
N TYR A 181 -1.13 12.92 1.97
CA TYR A 181 -1.06 14.38 2.10
C TYR A 181 -0.31 15.11 0.97
N PHE A 182 0.02 14.40 -0.11
CA PHE A 182 0.60 15.00 -1.32
C PHE A 182 -0.17 14.64 -2.61
N TYR A 183 -1.45 14.31 -2.45
CA TYR A 183 -2.35 13.96 -3.57
C TYR A 183 -3.56 14.88 -3.58
N ASP A 184 -3.81 15.51 -4.74
CA ASP A 184 -5.00 16.32 -5.00
C ASP A 184 -6.16 15.40 -5.39
N VAL A 185 -7.13 15.25 -4.49
CA VAL A 185 -8.29 14.36 -4.69
C VAL A 185 -9.27 14.88 -5.75
N THR A 186 -9.20 16.18 -6.10
CA THR A 186 -10.06 16.79 -7.11
C THR A 186 -9.45 16.68 -8.50
N ALA A 187 -8.14 16.89 -8.59
CA ALA A 187 -7.41 16.82 -9.86
C ALA A 187 -7.00 15.38 -10.23
N ASP A 188 -7.13 14.40 -9.33
CA ASP A 188 -6.59 13.02 -9.46
C ASP A 188 -5.10 13.03 -9.83
N ALA A 189 -4.32 13.85 -9.11
CA ALA A 189 -2.93 14.11 -9.42
C ALA A 189 -2.08 14.30 -8.15
N TYR A 190 -0.77 14.20 -8.27
CA TYR A 190 0.13 14.63 -7.21
C TYR A 190 0.10 16.14 -7.06
N TRP A 191 0.24 16.63 -5.82
CA TRP A 191 0.32 18.05 -5.49
C TRP A 191 1.79 18.53 -5.56
N PRO A 192 2.17 19.27 -6.62
CA PRO A 192 3.58 19.60 -6.89
C PRO A 192 4.23 20.42 -5.79
N GLU A 193 3.52 21.42 -5.26
CA GLU A 193 4.07 22.40 -4.32
C GLU A 193 4.48 21.74 -3.00
N ILE A 194 3.68 20.78 -2.50
CA ILE A 194 4.06 20.05 -1.29
C ILE A 194 5.21 19.06 -1.54
N LEU A 195 5.29 18.46 -2.72
CA LEU A 195 6.40 17.57 -3.07
C LEU A 195 7.72 18.36 -3.15
N GLU A 196 7.71 19.52 -3.77
CA GLU A 196 8.86 20.44 -3.79
C GLU A 196 9.26 20.84 -2.37
N PHE A 197 8.29 21.25 -1.54
CA PHE A 197 8.53 21.57 -0.13
C PHE A 197 9.10 20.41 0.67
N CYS A 198 8.66 19.18 0.38
CA CYS A 198 9.19 17.97 1.00
C CYS A 198 10.53 17.51 0.42
N GLY A 199 11.03 18.15 -0.64
CA GLY A 199 12.29 17.81 -1.29
C GLY A 199 12.23 16.51 -2.09
N VAL A 200 11.07 16.19 -2.70
CA VAL A 200 10.85 14.95 -3.45
C VAL A 200 10.61 15.24 -4.92
N GLU A 201 11.40 14.62 -5.77
CA GLU A 201 11.22 14.67 -7.22
C GLU A 201 10.00 13.83 -7.64
N MET A 202 9.10 14.43 -8.41
CA MET A 202 7.85 13.79 -8.83
C MET A 202 8.08 12.50 -9.65
N ASP A 203 9.19 12.39 -10.37
CA ASP A 203 9.54 11.22 -11.20
C ASP A 203 9.92 9.97 -10.36
N LYS A 204 10.11 10.13 -9.04
CA LYS A 204 10.28 9.03 -8.10
C LYS A 204 8.95 8.40 -7.65
N LEU A 205 7.83 9.10 -7.89
CA LEU A 205 6.49 8.61 -7.55
C LEU A 205 5.93 7.76 -8.70
N PRO A 206 5.19 6.69 -8.40
CA PRO A 206 4.60 5.84 -9.43
C PRO A 206 3.43 6.57 -10.13
N PRO A 207 3.14 6.27 -11.42
CA PRO A 207 1.93 6.74 -12.06
C PRO A 207 0.67 6.39 -11.27
N ILE A 208 -0.30 7.30 -11.25
CA ILE A 208 -1.59 7.10 -10.57
C ILE A 208 -2.50 6.28 -11.46
N ILE A 209 -3.16 5.27 -10.89
CA ILE A 209 -4.15 4.42 -11.55
C ILE A 209 -5.43 4.32 -10.71
N ALA A 210 -6.53 3.99 -11.35
CA ALA A 210 -7.79 3.76 -10.64
C ALA A 210 -7.72 2.50 -9.76
N PRO A 211 -8.41 2.46 -8.59
CA PRO A 211 -8.57 1.26 -7.79
C PRO A 211 -9.15 0.10 -8.62
N GLY A 212 -8.73 -1.12 -8.35
CA GLY A 212 -9.19 -2.30 -9.08
C GLY A 212 -8.57 -2.48 -10.46
N THR A 213 -7.66 -1.62 -10.90
CA THR A 213 -6.96 -1.78 -12.19
C THR A 213 -6.10 -3.04 -12.20
N THR A 214 -6.17 -3.78 -13.31
CA THR A 214 -5.22 -4.89 -13.56
C THR A 214 -3.88 -4.31 -13.98
N VAL A 215 -2.84 -4.54 -13.17
CA VAL A 215 -1.50 -3.99 -13.38
C VAL A 215 -0.74 -4.76 -14.45
N GLY A 216 -0.81 -6.09 -14.41
CA GLY A 216 -0.15 -6.94 -15.38
C GLY A 216 0.08 -8.38 -14.88
N PRO A 217 0.80 -9.19 -15.66
CA PRO A 217 1.20 -10.52 -15.25
C PRO A 217 2.30 -10.44 -14.18
N VAL A 218 2.42 -11.48 -13.35
CA VAL A 218 3.59 -11.63 -12.47
C VAL A 218 4.85 -11.87 -13.30
N SER A 219 5.99 -11.39 -12.81
CA SER A 219 7.30 -11.60 -13.44
C SER A 219 7.68 -13.09 -13.45
N ALA A 220 8.58 -13.49 -14.35
CA ALA A 220 8.99 -14.90 -14.48
C ALA A 220 9.61 -15.44 -13.19
N SER A 221 10.42 -14.64 -12.49
CA SER A 221 11.04 -15.03 -11.21
C SER A 221 9.99 -15.25 -10.12
N ILE A 222 9.00 -14.38 -9.99
CA ILE A 222 7.91 -14.53 -9.03
C ILE A 222 7.03 -15.73 -9.39
N ARG A 223 6.74 -15.93 -10.67
CA ARG A 223 5.95 -17.07 -11.11
C ARG A 223 6.58 -18.41 -10.72
N ALA A 224 7.89 -18.51 -10.75
CA ALA A 224 8.60 -19.73 -10.34
C ALA A 224 8.47 -20.03 -8.82
N ALA A 225 8.20 -19.02 -8.01
CA ALA A 225 8.01 -19.14 -6.57
C ALA A 225 6.54 -19.35 -6.15
N LEU A 226 5.59 -19.19 -7.09
CA LEU A 226 4.16 -19.34 -6.82
C LEU A 226 3.66 -20.76 -7.16
N PRO A 227 2.49 -21.18 -6.62
CA PRO A 227 1.84 -22.43 -7.03
C PRO A 227 1.65 -22.48 -8.55
N PRO A 228 1.75 -23.67 -9.18
CA PRO A 228 1.52 -23.77 -10.62
C PRO A 228 0.11 -23.31 -10.98
N ALA A 229 -0.03 -22.43 -11.96
CA ALA A 229 -1.31 -21.98 -12.49
C ALA A 229 -1.18 -21.71 -14.00
N ALA A 230 -2.29 -21.69 -14.72
CA ALA A 230 -2.28 -21.39 -16.17
C ALA A 230 -1.68 -19.99 -16.43
N ARG A 231 -2.06 -19.01 -15.62
CA ARG A 231 -1.51 -17.65 -15.63
C ARG A 231 -1.75 -16.96 -14.30
N TYR A 232 -0.93 -15.95 -13.99
CA TYR A 232 -1.15 -15.02 -12.88
C TYR A 232 -1.26 -13.59 -13.40
N THR A 233 -2.22 -12.84 -12.85
CA THR A 233 -2.31 -11.39 -13.02
C THR A 233 -2.43 -10.73 -11.67
N VAL A 234 -1.91 -9.51 -11.54
CA VAL A 234 -1.99 -8.69 -10.32
C VAL A 234 -3.00 -7.58 -10.53
N ASN A 235 -3.89 -7.40 -9.58
CA ASN A 235 -4.87 -6.32 -9.51
C ASN A 235 -4.46 -5.38 -8.36
N ALA A 236 -4.42 -4.08 -8.61
CA ALA A 236 -4.01 -3.06 -7.65
C ALA A 236 -4.92 -3.00 -6.42
N GLY A 237 -6.15 -3.48 -6.55
CA GLY A 237 -7.15 -3.41 -5.49
C GLY A 237 -7.45 -2.00 -5.05
N ALA A 238 -7.68 -1.81 -3.74
CA ALA A 238 -7.94 -0.52 -3.12
C ALA A 238 -7.37 -0.51 -1.70
N LEU A 239 -7.36 0.65 -1.05
CA LEU A 239 -7.13 0.79 0.38
C LEU A 239 -8.12 -0.11 1.17
N ASP A 240 -7.68 -0.70 2.27
CA ASP A 240 -8.46 -1.66 3.07
C ASP A 240 -9.85 -1.16 3.47
N HIS A 241 -9.98 0.10 3.91
CA HIS A 241 -11.27 0.70 4.25
C HIS A 241 -12.23 0.73 3.06
N PHE A 242 -11.76 1.12 1.88
CA PHE A 242 -12.61 1.15 0.68
C PHE A 242 -12.91 -0.26 0.16
N ALA A 243 -11.96 -1.19 0.27
CA ALA A 243 -12.19 -2.59 -0.05
C ALA A 243 -13.24 -3.23 0.88
N ASN A 244 -13.20 -2.91 2.18
CA ASN A 244 -14.20 -3.34 3.16
C ASN A 244 -15.59 -2.76 2.85
N MET A 245 -15.68 -1.46 2.51
CA MET A 245 -16.94 -0.83 2.08
C MET A 245 -17.52 -1.52 0.84
N ALA A 246 -16.68 -1.80 -0.15
CA ALA A 246 -17.08 -2.51 -1.34
C ALA A 246 -17.59 -3.93 -1.02
N GLY A 247 -16.87 -4.66 -0.16
CA GLY A 247 -17.24 -6.01 0.29
C GLY A 247 -18.54 -6.05 1.10
N ALA A 248 -18.82 -4.99 1.87
CA ALA A 248 -20.06 -4.82 2.63
C ALA A 248 -21.22 -4.27 1.77
N SER A 249 -21.03 -4.06 0.48
CA SER A 249 -22.02 -3.42 -0.44
C SER A 249 -22.51 -2.05 0.05
N ALA A 250 -21.64 -1.29 0.73
CA ALA A 250 -21.94 0.03 1.31
C ALA A 250 -21.85 1.13 0.24
N TYR A 251 -22.69 1.04 -0.81
CA TYR A 251 -22.72 1.99 -1.93
C TYR A 251 -23.91 2.96 -1.88
N SER A 252 -24.72 2.89 -0.83
CA SER A 252 -25.93 3.69 -0.69
C SER A 252 -25.69 4.82 0.32
N ASP A 253 -26.24 6.01 0.06
CA ASP A 253 -26.21 7.16 0.97
C ASP A 253 -26.89 6.89 2.32
N SER A 254 -27.65 5.79 2.43
CA SER A 254 -28.32 5.36 3.67
C SER A 254 -27.49 4.35 4.49
N VAL A 255 -26.28 3.99 4.04
CA VAL A 255 -25.43 3.02 4.72
C VAL A 255 -24.19 3.72 5.30
N VAL A 256 -24.00 3.57 6.61
CA VAL A 256 -22.78 3.97 7.29
C VAL A 256 -21.85 2.76 7.36
N SER A 257 -20.63 2.90 6.86
CA SER A 257 -19.56 1.91 7.04
C SER A 257 -18.66 2.34 8.18
N GLU A 258 -18.55 1.51 9.21
CA GLU A 258 -17.57 1.67 10.29
C GLU A 258 -16.53 0.58 10.19
N SER A 259 -15.25 0.98 10.24
CA SER A 259 -14.12 0.06 10.37
C SER A 259 -13.41 0.36 11.69
N SER A 260 -13.48 -0.59 12.61
CA SER A 260 -12.84 -0.50 13.92
C SER A 260 -11.71 -1.51 14.02
N GLY A 261 -10.53 -1.05 14.40
CA GLY A 261 -9.34 -1.86 14.56
C GLY A 261 -8.34 -1.13 15.47
N THR A 262 -7.09 -1.04 15.06
CA THR A 262 -6.07 -0.20 15.72
C THR A 262 -6.49 1.28 15.73
N VAL A 263 -7.22 1.70 14.68
CA VAL A 263 -7.89 3.00 14.56
C VAL A 263 -9.34 2.76 14.15
N ALA A 264 -10.26 3.62 14.55
CA ALA A 264 -11.67 3.56 14.15
C ALA A 264 -11.94 4.62 13.07
N TYR A 265 -12.59 4.20 11.99
CA TYR A 265 -13.09 5.08 10.93
C TYR A 265 -14.58 4.86 10.74
N ALA A 266 -15.33 5.96 10.67
CA ALA A 266 -16.73 5.94 10.26
C ALA A 266 -16.91 6.86 9.05
N LYS A 267 -17.63 6.39 8.04
CA LYS A 267 -18.08 7.21 6.91
C LYS A 267 -19.58 7.34 6.96
N LEU A 268 -20.03 8.58 7.04
CA LEU A 268 -21.45 8.98 6.92
C LEU A 268 -21.86 9.08 5.45
#